data_d51859df8746fcf93da943bd922bca53
#
_entry.id   d51859df8746fcf93da943bd922bca53
#
_cell.length_a   1.000
_cell.length_b   1.000
_cell.length_c   1.000
_cell.angle_alpha   90.00
_cell.angle_beta   90.00
_cell.angle_gamma   90.00
#
_symmetry.space_group_name_H-M   'P 1'
#
loop_
_entity.id
_entity.type
_entity.pdbx_description
1 polymer ?
#
loop_
_entity_poly.entity_id
_entity_poly.type
_entity_poly.pdbx_seq_one_letter_code
_entity_poly.pdbx_strand_id
1 'polypeptide(L)'
;MREKGDKLEDKVAHDLGINKTTNSGAKWDNADLTNRDLIIECKVKDKEGFQGCKTEIKKVMAQAVKHSKEWVYIQQNKSGTFVVIDYNYFLELLDKK
;
A
#
# COMPACT_ATOMS: atom_id res chain seq x y z
N MET A 1 -2.33 15.71 16.17
CA MET A 1 -3.52 15.29 15.42
C MET A 1 -3.14 14.27 14.35
N ARG A 2 -3.93 13.25 14.24
CA ARG A 2 -3.64 12.21 13.26
C ARG A 2 -4.11 12.62 11.88
N GLU A 3 -3.27 12.40 10.89
CA GLU A 3 -3.63 12.63 9.50
C GLU A 3 -4.54 11.52 9.01
N LYS A 4 -5.31 11.81 7.94
CA LYS A 4 -6.15 10.78 7.33
C LYS A 4 -5.32 9.60 6.85
N GLY A 5 -4.12 9.87 6.34
CA GLY A 5 -3.22 8.82 5.89
C GLY A 5 -2.84 7.87 7.02
N ASP A 6 -2.59 8.42 8.21
CA ASP A 6 -2.26 7.58 9.37
C ASP A 6 -3.41 6.67 9.74
N LYS A 7 -4.62 7.17 9.65
CA LYS A 7 -5.79 6.36 9.98
C LYS A 7 -5.95 5.22 8.99
N LEU A 8 -5.72 5.48 7.72
CA LEU A 8 -5.79 4.43 6.71
C LEU A 8 -4.71 3.39 6.95
N GLU A 9 -3.49 3.84 7.23
CA GLU A 9 -2.40 2.90 7.51
C GLU A 9 -2.72 2.03 8.72
N ASP A 10 -3.28 2.62 9.77
CA ASP A 10 -3.65 1.85 10.96
C ASP A 10 -4.68 0.79 10.63
N LYS A 11 -5.68 1.15 9.84
CA LYS A 11 -6.73 0.23 9.46
C LYS A 11 -6.16 -0.92 8.63
N VAL A 12 -5.33 -0.59 7.65
CA VAL A 12 -4.74 -1.61 6.78
C VAL A 12 -3.82 -2.53 7.60
N ALA A 13 -3.03 -1.95 8.47
CA ALA A 13 -2.13 -2.73 9.31
C ALA A 13 -2.93 -3.72 10.17
N HIS A 14 -4.01 -3.24 10.76
CA HIS A 14 -4.86 -4.10 11.57
C HIS A 14 -5.50 -5.20 10.74
N ASP A 15 -6.06 -4.83 9.59
CA ASP A 15 -6.77 -5.79 8.74
C ASP A 15 -5.84 -6.89 8.23
N LEU A 16 -4.59 -6.54 7.95
CA LEU A 16 -3.63 -7.49 7.39
C LEU A 16 -2.74 -8.14 8.45
N GLY A 17 -2.88 -7.72 9.69
CA GLY A 17 -2.05 -8.28 10.75
C GLY A 17 -0.59 -7.85 10.65
N ILE A 18 -0.34 -6.66 10.15
CA ILE A 18 1.00 -6.14 9.97
C ILE A 18 1.28 -5.10 11.06
N ASN A 19 2.43 -5.20 11.70
CA ASN A 19 2.83 -4.19 12.65
C ASN A 19 3.30 -2.96 11.90
N LYS A 20 2.73 -1.83 12.26
CA LYS A 20 3.14 -0.58 11.67
C LYS A 20 4.55 -0.24 12.14
N THR A 21 5.40 0.14 11.21
CA THR A 21 6.76 0.47 11.55
C THR A 21 6.81 1.79 12.30
N THR A 22 7.14 1.74 13.55
CA THR A 22 7.20 2.96 14.35
C THR A 22 8.34 3.84 13.91
N ASN A 23 9.32 3.25 13.29
CA ASN A 23 10.47 3.98 12.86
C ASN A 23 10.40 4.28 11.41
N SER A 24 9.24 4.65 11.00
CA SER A 24 8.98 4.97 9.63
C SER A 24 9.93 6.03 9.12
N GLY A 25 10.57 6.69 10.02
CA GLY A 25 11.56 7.65 9.62
C GLY A 25 12.74 7.03 8.94
N ALA A 26 12.76 5.73 8.79
CA ALA A 26 13.79 5.12 7.99
C ALA A 26 13.84 5.83 6.67
N LYS A 27 14.93 6.47 6.44
CA LYS A 27 15.03 7.48 5.42
C LYS A 27 14.96 6.93 4.03
N TRP A 28 15.40 5.71 3.87
CA TRP A 28 15.54 5.15 2.54
C TRP A 28 14.39 4.28 2.13
N ASP A 29 13.49 3.99 3.04
CA ASP A 29 12.34 3.15 2.72
C ASP A 29 11.10 3.98 2.92
N ASN A 30 10.41 4.29 1.83
CA ASN A 30 9.27 5.18 1.86
C ASN A 30 7.94 4.46 1.85
N ALA A 31 7.96 3.15 1.93
CA ALA A 31 6.70 2.42 1.99
C ALA A 31 6.04 2.65 3.33
N ASP A 32 4.73 2.77 3.32
CA ASP A 32 3.97 3.03 4.53
C ASP A 32 3.93 1.82 5.45
N LEU A 33 3.78 0.64 4.87
CA LEU A 33 3.71 -0.60 5.63
C LEU A 33 4.49 -1.67 4.90
N THR A 34 5.08 -2.58 5.67
CA THR A 34 5.81 -3.68 5.06
C THR A 34 5.82 -4.87 6.00
N ASN A 35 5.85 -6.06 5.42
CA ASN A 35 6.13 -7.26 6.19
C ASN A 35 7.08 -8.11 5.36
N ARG A 36 7.16 -9.40 5.65
CA ARG A 36 8.10 -10.27 4.96
C ARG A 36 7.85 -10.35 3.46
N ASP A 37 6.59 -10.34 3.05
CA ASP A 37 6.21 -10.60 1.67
C ASP A 37 5.69 -9.39 0.92
N LEU A 38 5.26 -8.36 1.62
CA LEU A 38 4.54 -7.24 1.02
C LEU A 38 5.19 -5.91 1.32
N ILE A 39 5.05 -5.00 0.36
CA ILE A 39 5.38 -3.61 0.59
C ILE A 39 4.16 -2.81 0.13
N ILE A 40 3.65 -1.95 1.01
CA ILE A 40 2.34 -1.35 0.84
C ILE A 40 2.43 0.16 0.91
N GLU A 41 1.81 0.81 -0.06
CA GLU A 41 1.69 2.27 -0.08
C GLU A 41 0.22 2.62 0.08
N CYS A 42 -0.09 3.51 1.04
CA CYS A 42 -1.45 3.96 1.30
C CYS A 42 -1.59 5.43 0.98
N LYS A 43 -2.66 5.79 0.30
CA LYS A 43 -2.94 7.18 -0.04
C LYS A 43 -4.40 7.51 0.20
N VAL A 44 -4.64 8.70 0.71
CA VAL A 44 -5.99 9.23 0.87
C VAL A 44 -6.16 10.37 -0.11
N LYS A 45 -7.21 10.29 -0.91
CA LYS A 45 -7.55 11.34 -1.87
C LYS A 45 -8.91 11.92 -1.51
N ASP A 46 -9.07 13.20 -1.76
CA ASP A 46 -10.21 13.95 -1.26
C ASP A 46 -11.30 14.13 -2.31
N LYS A 47 -11.40 13.22 -3.25
CA LYS A 47 -12.35 13.30 -4.33
C LYS A 47 -13.05 11.97 -4.55
N GLU A 48 -14.15 12.02 -5.30
CA GLU A 48 -14.82 10.80 -5.70
C GLU A 48 -14.07 10.14 -6.85
N GLY A 49 -14.19 8.82 -6.90
CA GLY A 49 -13.57 8.05 -7.97
C GLY A 49 -12.09 7.84 -7.74
N PHE A 50 -11.54 6.88 -8.46
CA PHE A 50 -10.15 6.53 -8.29
C PHE A 50 -9.26 7.62 -8.90
N GLN A 51 -8.36 8.16 -8.12
CA GLN A 51 -7.50 9.26 -8.55
C GLN A 51 -6.22 8.73 -9.18
N GLY A 52 -5.63 9.54 -10.04
CA GLY A 52 -4.38 9.18 -10.68
C GLY A 52 -3.31 8.82 -9.67
N CYS A 53 -2.62 7.73 -9.90
CA CYS A 53 -1.65 7.22 -8.96
C CYS A 53 -0.41 6.66 -9.64
N LYS A 54 -0.15 7.12 -10.86
CA LYS A 54 0.98 6.59 -11.65
C LYS A 54 2.30 6.70 -10.90
N THR A 55 2.55 7.87 -10.31
CA THR A 55 3.81 8.10 -9.62
C THR A 55 3.91 7.24 -8.36
N GLU A 56 2.83 7.17 -7.60
CA GLU A 56 2.83 6.38 -6.38
C GLU A 56 3.04 4.90 -6.67
N ILE A 57 2.38 4.40 -7.70
CA ILE A 57 2.51 2.99 -8.05
C ILE A 57 3.92 2.69 -8.54
N LYS A 58 4.49 3.54 -9.38
CA LYS A 58 5.87 3.33 -9.84
C LYS A 58 6.84 3.27 -8.68
N LYS A 59 6.63 4.12 -7.70
CA LYS A 59 7.49 4.18 -6.54
C LYS A 59 7.43 2.89 -5.73
N VAL A 60 6.22 2.40 -5.44
CA VAL A 60 6.10 1.20 -4.63
C VAL A 60 6.56 -0.04 -5.42
N MET A 61 6.36 -0.04 -6.73
CA MET A 61 6.88 -1.13 -7.57
C MET A 61 8.39 -1.19 -7.50
N ALA A 62 9.06 -0.04 -7.58
CA ALA A 62 10.51 0.00 -7.51
C ALA A 62 11.01 -0.52 -6.17
N GLN A 63 10.33 -0.16 -5.11
CA GLN A 63 10.72 -0.63 -3.78
C GLN A 63 10.50 -2.14 -3.64
N ALA A 64 9.42 -2.64 -4.22
CA ALA A 64 9.15 -4.07 -4.18
C ALA A 64 10.26 -4.86 -4.86
N VAL A 65 10.70 -4.39 -6.02
CA VAL A 65 11.80 -5.05 -6.73
C VAL A 65 13.07 -5.03 -5.88
N LYS A 66 13.36 -3.88 -5.29
CA LYS A 66 14.56 -3.72 -4.47
C LYS A 66 14.59 -4.68 -3.30
N HIS A 67 13.44 -4.97 -2.71
CA HIS A 67 13.34 -5.79 -1.51
C HIS A 67 12.81 -7.19 -1.78
N SER A 68 12.61 -7.55 -3.04
CA SER A 68 12.10 -8.85 -3.43
C SER A 68 10.75 -9.15 -2.78
N LYS A 69 9.86 -8.19 -2.83
CA LYS A 69 8.52 -8.30 -2.24
C LYS A 69 7.47 -8.01 -3.29
N GLU A 70 6.24 -8.35 -2.96
CA GLU A 70 5.09 -7.95 -3.79
C GLU A 70 4.64 -6.56 -3.36
N TRP A 71 4.23 -5.76 -4.34
CA TRP A 71 3.78 -4.41 -4.05
C TRP A 71 2.27 -4.36 -3.97
N VAL A 72 1.77 -3.46 -3.13
CA VAL A 72 0.34 -3.21 -2.97
C VAL A 72 0.14 -1.71 -2.86
N TYR A 73 -0.80 -1.17 -3.61
CA TYR A 73 -1.15 0.24 -3.50
C TYR A 73 -2.61 0.33 -3.08
N ILE A 74 -2.87 1.07 -2.00
CA ILE A 74 -4.21 1.21 -1.46
C ILE A 74 -4.59 2.68 -1.49
N GLN A 75 -5.72 2.97 -2.11
CA GLN A 75 -6.22 4.33 -2.16
C GLN A 75 -7.59 4.39 -1.51
N GLN A 76 -7.74 5.28 -0.55
CA GLN A 76 -9.04 5.62 0.02
C GLN A 76 -9.47 6.95 -0.57
N ASN A 77 -10.65 6.98 -1.16
CA ASN A 77 -11.21 8.21 -1.70
C ASN A 77 -12.68 8.26 -1.31
N LYS A 78 -13.42 9.27 -1.80
CA LYS A 78 -14.81 9.44 -1.37
C LYS A 78 -15.73 8.34 -1.89
N SER A 79 -15.28 7.57 -2.86
CA SER A 79 -16.06 6.45 -3.38
C SER A 79 -15.80 5.14 -2.64
N GLY A 80 -14.71 5.06 -1.87
CA GLY A 80 -14.39 3.85 -1.12
C GLY A 80 -12.90 3.64 -0.98
N THR A 81 -12.53 2.45 -0.58
CA THR A 81 -11.13 2.05 -0.42
C THR A 81 -10.82 0.97 -1.44
N PHE A 82 -9.80 1.19 -2.24
CA PHE A 82 -9.49 0.35 -3.39
C PHE A 82 -8.05 -0.12 -3.33
N VAL A 83 -7.80 -1.28 -3.91
CA VAL A 83 -6.48 -1.90 -3.92
C VAL A 83 -6.04 -2.09 -5.36
N VAL A 84 -4.78 -1.75 -5.65
CA VAL A 84 -4.16 -2.03 -6.93
C VAL A 84 -2.99 -2.96 -6.69
N ILE A 85 -2.95 -4.08 -7.39
CA ILE A 85 -1.87 -5.05 -7.29
C ILE A 85 -1.56 -5.58 -8.69
N ASP A 86 -0.43 -6.25 -8.80
CA ASP A 86 -0.05 -6.91 -10.04
C ASP A 86 -1.07 -8.03 -10.34
N TYR A 87 -1.44 -8.14 -11.61
CA TYR A 87 -2.45 -9.13 -12.01
C TYR A 87 -2.00 -10.55 -11.69
N ASN A 88 -0.75 -10.85 -11.95
CA ASN A 88 -0.25 -12.21 -11.67
C ASN A 88 -0.26 -12.50 -10.17
N TYR A 89 0.04 -11.49 -9.36
CA TYR A 89 -0.03 -11.66 -7.92
C TYR A 89 -1.47 -11.89 -7.47
N PHE A 90 -2.40 -11.17 -8.07
CA PHE A 90 -3.82 -11.36 -7.80
C PHE A 90 -4.24 -12.82 -8.08
N LEU A 91 -3.76 -13.37 -9.21
CA LEU A 91 -4.06 -14.77 -9.53
C LEU A 91 -3.46 -15.72 -8.51
N GLU A 92 -2.27 -15.42 -8.02
CA GLU A 92 -1.67 -16.25 -6.97
C GLU A 92 -2.50 -16.24 -5.71
N LEU A 93 -3.01 -15.07 -5.33
CA LEU A 93 -3.85 -14.97 -4.14
C LEU A 93 -5.12 -15.78 -4.28
N LEU A 94 -5.62 -15.91 -5.49
CA LEU A 94 -6.81 -16.72 -5.77
C LEU A 94 -6.47 -18.18 -6.04
N ASP A 95 -5.19 -18.51 -5.98
CA ASP A 95 -4.74 -19.87 -6.28
C ASP A 95 -5.07 -20.29 -7.70
N LYS A 96 -5.00 -19.34 -8.63
CA LYS A 96 -5.26 -19.56 -10.04
C LYS A 96 -3.96 -19.42 -10.82
N LYS A 97 -3.34 -20.47 -11.19
CA LYS A 97 -2.10 -20.39 -11.94
C LYS A 97 -2.18 -21.05 -13.28
#